data_2e858570d4f95b2a716ffc0098bd0a02
#
_entry.id   2e858570d4f95b2a716ffc0098bd0a02
#
_cell.length_a   1.000
_cell.length_b   1.000
_cell.length_c   1.000
_cell.angle_alpha   90.00
_cell.angle_beta   90.00
_cell.angle_gamma   90.00
#
_symmetry.space_group_name_H-M   'P 1'
#
loop_
_entity.id
_entity.type
_entity.pdbx_description
1 polymer ?
#
loop_
_entity_poly.entity_id
_entity_poly.type
_entity_poly.pdbx_seq_one_letter_code
_entity_poly.pdbx_strand_id
1 'polypeptide(L)'
;INVGRENVMITSGALHAIQLLSIGFLGQDAIIISNTPSYIHSTNVFEQLNFRHIDVPYNQINEIDTIIDRFINFKNKAIYIEPRFNNPTGRSLTNEQKKNIITYSERHNIPIIEDDIFRDIFFSDPTPSIKTYDKLGKVIHISSFSKTIAPAIRIGWIVASEKIIEQLADVRMQIDYGSSILSQMVVYEMLKNKSYDKHLVKLRYVLKDKRDFMLNILNNLFKDIAHWEVPSGGYFVWLVFKIDIDIKYLFYELLSKEKILINPGYIYGSKEKSIRLSFAFESNENIKHALYKIYTYVKKV
;
A
#
# COMPACT_ATOMS: atom_id res chain seq x y z
N ILE A 1 16.31 -0.28 8.51
CA ILE A 1 15.82 -0.06 9.89
C ILE A 1 16.71 -0.89 10.80
N ASN A 2 17.37 -0.26 11.75
CA ASN A 2 18.22 -0.93 12.73
C ASN A 2 17.53 -0.83 14.10
N VAL A 3 17.03 -1.98 14.61
CA VAL A 3 16.26 -2.07 15.87
C VAL A 3 16.54 -3.40 16.54
N GLY A 4 16.33 -3.49 17.86
CA GLY A 4 16.41 -4.73 18.62
C GLY A 4 15.18 -5.63 18.41
N ARG A 5 15.25 -6.85 18.92
CA ARG A 5 14.14 -7.81 18.85
C ARG A 5 12.90 -7.36 19.64
N GLU A 6 13.11 -6.61 20.72
CA GLU A 6 12.10 -6.02 21.59
C GLU A 6 11.23 -4.98 20.86
N ASN A 7 11.70 -4.49 19.73
CA ASN A 7 10.99 -3.55 18.87
C ASN A 7 10.16 -4.22 17.76
N VAL A 8 10.14 -5.56 17.69
CA VAL A 8 9.54 -6.29 16.58
C VAL A 8 8.48 -7.26 17.08
N MET A 9 7.28 -7.17 16.49
CA MET A 9 6.21 -8.16 16.65
C MET A 9 5.89 -8.83 15.32
N ILE A 10 5.95 -10.17 15.29
CA ILE A 10 5.49 -10.93 14.11
C ILE A 10 3.98 -10.99 14.10
N THR A 11 3.35 -10.82 12.93
CA THR A 11 1.89 -10.84 12.75
C THR A 11 1.47 -11.79 11.63
N SER A 12 0.18 -12.09 11.54
CA SER A 12 -0.40 -12.93 10.47
C SER A 12 -0.67 -12.10 9.19
N GLY A 13 0.33 -11.32 8.75
CA GLY A 13 0.30 -10.38 7.63
C GLY A 13 -0.01 -8.94 8.07
N ALA A 14 0.09 -7.99 7.12
CA ALA A 14 -0.05 -6.56 7.41
C ALA A 14 -1.46 -6.17 7.88
N LEU A 15 -2.54 -6.75 7.35
CA LEU A 15 -3.90 -6.45 7.82
C LEU A 15 -4.09 -6.83 9.30
N HIS A 16 -3.51 -7.95 9.75
CA HIS A 16 -3.51 -8.28 11.18
C HIS A 16 -2.70 -7.27 12.00
N ALA A 17 -1.59 -6.77 11.48
CA ALA A 17 -0.83 -5.69 12.12
C ALA A 17 -1.70 -4.42 12.28
N ILE A 18 -2.44 -4.03 11.24
CA ILE A 18 -3.36 -2.88 11.28
C ILE A 18 -4.46 -3.11 12.34
N GLN A 19 -5.07 -4.30 12.38
CA GLN A 19 -6.09 -4.64 13.38
C GLN A 19 -5.55 -4.53 14.81
N LEU A 20 -4.37 -5.12 15.08
CA LEU A 20 -3.74 -5.03 16.40
C LEU A 20 -3.45 -3.58 16.82
N LEU A 21 -2.93 -2.77 15.90
CA LEU A 21 -2.68 -1.34 16.16
C LEU A 21 -3.98 -0.58 16.40
N SER A 22 -5.02 -0.89 15.67
CA SER A 22 -6.31 -0.23 15.83
C SER A 22 -6.94 -0.51 17.19
N ILE A 23 -6.91 -1.77 17.62
CA ILE A 23 -7.50 -2.20 18.89
C ILE A 23 -6.62 -1.82 20.09
N GLY A 24 -5.31 -2.10 19.97
CA GLY A 24 -4.39 -2.04 21.09
C GLY A 24 -3.68 -0.71 21.27
N PHE A 25 -3.56 0.11 20.24
CA PHE A 25 -2.78 1.35 20.30
C PHE A 25 -3.62 2.61 20.08
N LEU A 26 -4.49 2.64 19.04
CA LEU A 26 -5.25 3.84 18.69
C LEU A 26 -6.43 4.07 19.63
N GLY A 27 -7.09 3.01 20.09
CA GLY A 27 -8.26 3.10 20.95
C GLY A 27 -9.54 3.49 20.20
N GLN A 28 -10.62 3.73 20.95
CA GLN A 28 -11.92 4.07 20.37
C GLN A 28 -11.93 5.50 19.80
N ASP A 29 -12.83 5.74 18.83
CA ASP A 29 -13.08 7.04 18.20
C ASP A 29 -11.85 7.73 17.62
N ALA A 30 -10.86 6.97 17.18
CA ALA A 30 -9.66 7.52 16.59
C ALA A 30 -9.93 8.15 15.22
N ILE A 31 -9.10 9.13 14.87
CA ILE A 31 -9.07 9.72 13.52
C ILE A 31 -7.87 9.14 12.76
N ILE A 32 -8.14 8.58 11.60
CA ILE A 32 -7.12 8.14 10.66
C ILE A 32 -7.04 9.12 9.50
N ILE A 33 -5.86 9.67 9.32
CA ILE A 33 -5.55 10.58 8.23
C ILE A 33 -4.72 9.80 7.22
N SER A 34 -5.24 9.61 6.01
CA SER A 34 -4.54 8.85 4.99
C SER A 34 -4.57 9.52 3.63
N ASN A 35 -3.60 9.20 2.80
CA ASN A 35 -3.60 9.66 1.41
C ASN A 35 -4.66 8.92 0.59
N THR A 36 -5.29 9.64 -0.34
CA THR A 36 -6.31 9.11 -1.27
C THR A 36 -5.81 9.29 -2.72
N PRO A 37 -5.99 8.29 -3.61
CA PRO A 37 -6.60 6.96 -3.39
C PRO A 37 -5.74 6.03 -2.51
N SER A 38 -6.39 5.11 -1.76
CA SER A 38 -5.71 4.16 -0.88
C SER A 38 -6.31 2.76 -0.93
N TYR A 39 -5.63 1.80 -0.28
CA TYR A 39 -6.05 0.41 -0.30
C TYR A 39 -7.29 0.18 0.57
N ILE A 40 -8.40 -0.17 -0.07
CA ILE A 40 -9.72 -0.31 0.56
C ILE A 40 -9.74 -1.27 1.77
N HIS A 41 -8.99 -2.39 1.74
CA HIS A 41 -9.02 -3.32 2.87
C HIS A 41 -8.32 -2.77 4.11
N SER A 42 -7.35 -1.86 3.98
CA SER A 42 -6.74 -1.18 5.11
C SER A 42 -7.70 -0.13 5.69
N THR A 43 -8.35 0.64 4.82
CA THR A 43 -9.36 1.63 5.27
C THR A 43 -10.58 0.96 5.88
N ASN A 44 -11.05 -0.16 5.33
CA ASN A 44 -12.17 -0.92 5.90
C ASN A 44 -11.91 -1.44 7.31
N VAL A 45 -10.65 -1.77 7.67
CA VAL A 45 -10.34 -2.14 9.07
C VAL A 45 -10.64 -0.99 10.02
N PHE A 46 -10.27 0.23 9.65
CA PHE A 46 -10.53 1.42 10.45
C PHE A 46 -12.04 1.74 10.50
N GLU A 47 -12.75 1.64 9.38
CA GLU A 47 -14.20 1.86 9.30
C GLU A 47 -15.00 0.88 10.15
N GLN A 48 -14.63 -0.41 10.15
CA GLN A 48 -15.28 -1.43 10.99
C GLN A 48 -15.13 -1.18 12.49
N LEU A 49 -14.11 -0.42 12.89
CA LEU A 49 -13.87 0.01 14.27
C LEU A 49 -14.45 1.40 14.56
N ASN A 50 -15.29 1.94 13.67
CA ASN A 50 -15.92 3.25 13.75
C ASN A 50 -14.92 4.42 13.82
N PHE A 51 -13.72 4.25 13.26
CA PHE A 51 -12.78 5.35 13.19
C PHE A 51 -13.21 6.36 12.12
N ARG A 52 -13.00 7.63 12.43
CA ARG A 52 -13.19 8.70 11.42
C ARG A 52 -12.02 8.68 10.46
N HIS A 53 -12.34 8.72 9.17
CA HIS A 53 -11.34 8.75 8.12
C HIS A 53 -11.27 10.13 7.47
N ILE A 54 -10.06 10.65 7.31
CA ILE A 54 -9.78 11.92 6.67
C ILE A 54 -8.87 11.65 5.48
N ASP A 55 -9.42 11.90 4.31
CA ASP A 55 -8.73 11.74 3.04
C ASP A 55 -7.86 12.95 2.73
N VAL A 56 -6.58 12.72 2.50
CA VAL A 56 -5.64 13.71 1.97
C VAL A 56 -5.32 13.33 0.53
N PRO A 57 -5.79 14.09 -0.47
CA PRO A 57 -5.44 13.80 -1.86
C PRO A 57 -3.93 13.77 -2.05
N TYR A 58 -3.44 12.80 -2.85
CA TYR A 58 -2.00 12.58 -3.00
C TYR A 58 -1.24 13.81 -3.50
N ASN A 59 -1.87 14.63 -4.34
CA ASN A 59 -1.31 15.91 -4.81
C ASN A 59 -1.26 16.99 -3.73
N GLN A 60 -2.00 16.82 -2.62
CA GLN A 60 -2.02 17.73 -1.46
C GLN A 60 -1.22 17.20 -0.27
N ILE A 61 -0.43 16.16 -0.45
CA ILE A 61 0.37 15.57 0.64
C ILE A 61 1.39 16.58 1.23
N ASN A 62 1.81 17.58 0.47
CA ASN A 62 2.66 18.65 0.95
C ASN A 62 1.91 19.67 1.82
N GLU A 63 0.57 19.67 1.77
CA GLU A 63 -0.33 20.52 2.54
C GLU A 63 -0.92 19.77 3.75
N ILE A 64 -0.36 18.62 4.09
CA ILE A 64 -0.85 17.73 5.16
C ILE A 64 -0.99 18.50 6.49
N ASP A 65 -0.09 19.43 6.76
CA ASP A 65 -0.09 20.29 7.95
C ASP A 65 -1.42 21.06 8.06
N THR A 66 -1.80 21.79 7.00
CA THR A 66 -3.03 22.59 6.96
C THR A 66 -4.29 21.73 7.10
N ILE A 67 -4.26 20.49 6.57
CA ILE A 67 -5.39 19.60 6.65
C ILE A 67 -5.54 19.05 8.07
N ILE A 68 -4.44 18.61 8.69
CA ILE A 68 -4.45 18.00 10.03
C ILE A 68 -4.71 19.04 11.12
N ASP A 69 -4.28 20.28 10.96
CA ASP A 69 -4.51 21.36 11.93
C ASP A 69 -6.00 21.58 12.23
N ARG A 70 -6.88 21.29 11.27
CA ARG A 70 -8.34 21.32 11.48
C ARG A 70 -8.82 20.28 12.50
N PHE A 71 -8.01 19.24 12.74
CA PHE A 71 -8.32 18.11 13.62
C PHE A 71 -7.39 18.01 14.81
N ILE A 72 -6.63 19.09 15.09
CA ILE A 72 -5.60 19.09 16.15
C ILE A 72 -6.17 18.78 17.54
N ASN A 73 -7.40 19.18 17.81
CA ASN A 73 -8.07 19.01 19.10
C ASN A 73 -8.55 17.59 19.39
N PHE A 74 -8.54 16.70 18.40
CA PHE A 74 -8.90 15.29 18.63
C PHE A 74 -7.77 14.56 19.36
N LYS A 75 -8.12 13.84 20.44
CA LYS A 75 -7.15 13.18 21.30
C LYS A 75 -6.46 12.00 20.59
N ASN A 76 -7.24 11.13 19.98
CA ASN A 76 -6.75 9.91 19.34
C ASN A 76 -6.69 10.12 17.81
N LYS A 77 -5.50 10.17 17.25
CA LYS A 77 -5.31 10.33 15.81
C LYS A 77 -4.00 9.68 15.36
N ALA A 78 -3.96 9.23 14.12
CA ALA A 78 -2.76 8.71 13.48
C ALA A 78 -2.74 9.05 11.98
N ILE A 79 -1.56 9.17 11.42
CA ILE A 79 -1.33 9.23 9.98
C ILE A 79 -1.10 7.79 9.51
N TYR A 80 -1.96 7.28 8.62
CA TYR A 80 -1.73 6.02 7.91
C TYR A 80 -1.24 6.30 6.51
N ILE A 81 -0.11 5.75 6.10
CA ILE A 81 0.50 6.08 4.83
C ILE A 81 1.24 4.89 4.21
N GLU A 82 1.04 4.70 2.90
CA GLU A 82 1.82 3.80 2.05
C GLU A 82 2.88 4.61 1.30
N PRO A 83 4.11 4.76 1.83
CA PRO A 83 5.07 5.72 1.30
C PRO A 83 5.78 5.27 0.04
N ARG A 84 5.68 3.97 -0.30
CA ARG A 84 6.33 3.36 -1.47
C ARG A 84 5.36 2.49 -2.25
N PHE A 85 5.31 2.73 -3.57
CA PHE A 85 4.52 1.91 -4.50
C PHE A 85 3.08 1.72 -4.06
N ASN A 86 2.47 2.84 -3.61
CA ASN A 86 1.12 2.88 -3.06
C ASN A 86 0.12 2.06 -3.88
N ASN A 87 -0.72 1.33 -3.22
CA ASN A 87 -1.85 0.67 -3.82
C ASN A 87 -3.11 1.56 -3.67
N PRO A 88 -3.66 2.14 -4.75
CA PRO A 88 -3.61 1.61 -6.13
C PRO A 88 -2.67 2.35 -7.09
N THR A 89 -2.08 3.48 -6.72
CA THR A 89 -1.49 4.45 -7.66
C THR A 89 -0.10 4.05 -8.20
N GLY A 90 0.62 3.16 -7.52
CA GLY A 90 2.02 2.87 -7.82
C GLY A 90 2.99 3.99 -7.45
N ARG A 91 2.50 5.11 -6.92
CA ARG A 91 3.31 6.27 -6.52
C ARG A 91 4.16 6.01 -5.30
N SER A 92 5.25 6.75 -5.21
CA SER A 92 6.11 6.76 -4.02
C SER A 92 6.34 8.19 -3.57
N LEU A 93 6.36 8.41 -2.25
CA LEU A 93 6.71 9.70 -1.69
C LEU A 93 8.19 10.02 -1.91
N THR A 94 8.48 11.28 -2.19
CA THR A 94 9.86 11.78 -2.22
C THR A 94 10.48 11.78 -0.82
N ASN A 95 11.80 11.82 -0.74
CA ASN A 95 12.50 11.92 0.55
C ASN A 95 12.14 13.19 1.31
N GLU A 96 11.88 14.28 0.59
CA GLU A 96 11.43 15.55 1.18
C GLU A 96 10.04 15.41 1.79
N GLN A 97 9.07 14.85 1.06
CA GLN A 97 7.73 14.58 1.59
C GLN A 97 7.75 13.69 2.83
N LYS A 98 8.58 12.65 2.85
CA LYS A 98 8.74 11.78 4.03
C LYS A 98 9.28 12.55 5.23
N LYS A 99 10.27 13.43 5.04
CA LYS A 99 10.82 14.26 6.10
C LYS A 99 9.82 15.30 6.62
N ASN A 100 9.02 15.90 5.74
CA ASN A 100 7.98 16.86 6.13
C ASN A 100 6.92 16.17 6.99
N ILE A 101 6.44 15.01 6.58
CA ILE A 101 5.45 14.23 7.34
C ILE A 101 5.97 13.88 8.74
N ILE A 102 7.23 13.44 8.86
CA ILE A 102 7.78 13.09 10.17
C ILE A 102 8.00 14.34 11.06
N THR A 103 8.49 15.44 10.48
CA THR A 103 8.64 16.69 11.21
C THR A 103 7.31 17.19 11.76
N TYR A 104 6.25 17.06 10.97
CA TYR A 104 4.89 17.38 11.39
C TYR A 104 4.41 16.44 12.50
N SER A 105 4.58 15.13 12.32
CA SER A 105 4.25 14.12 13.32
C SER A 105 4.92 14.38 14.67
N GLU A 106 6.20 14.72 14.66
CA GLU A 106 6.98 15.04 15.86
C GLU A 106 6.47 16.31 16.55
N ARG A 107 6.22 17.38 15.79
CA ARG A 107 5.72 18.67 16.29
C ARG A 107 4.37 18.52 17.00
N HIS A 108 3.47 17.76 16.44
CA HIS A 108 2.08 17.63 16.93
C HIS A 108 1.82 16.33 17.72
N ASN A 109 2.88 15.56 17.98
CA ASN A 109 2.81 14.28 18.70
C ASN A 109 1.80 13.29 18.10
N ILE A 110 1.75 13.18 16.75
CA ILE A 110 0.84 12.31 16.02
C ILE A 110 1.62 11.09 15.51
N PRO A 111 1.26 9.86 15.89
CA PRO A 111 1.94 8.67 15.39
C PRO A 111 1.70 8.47 13.88
N ILE A 112 2.70 7.91 13.21
CA ILE A 112 2.62 7.49 11.80
C ILE A 112 2.58 5.97 11.76
N ILE A 113 1.58 5.41 11.08
CA ILE A 113 1.54 4.00 10.69
C ILE A 113 2.02 3.94 9.23
N GLU A 114 3.25 3.49 9.06
CA GLU A 114 3.88 3.31 7.76
C GLU A 114 3.59 1.91 7.24
N ASP A 115 2.70 1.77 6.26
CA ASP A 115 2.46 0.50 5.56
C ASP A 115 3.42 0.35 4.37
N ASP A 116 4.35 -0.56 4.48
CA ASP A 116 5.47 -0.70 3.58
C ASP A 116 5.59 -2.11 2.98
N ILE A 117 4.45 -2.70 2.65
CA ILE A 117 4.35 -4.08 2.15
C ILE A 117 5.02 -4.31 0.79
N PHE A 118 5.20 -3.25 -0.01
CA PHE A 118 5.86 -3.31 -1.31
C PHE A 118 7.34 -2.93 -1.28
N ARG A 119 7.90 -2.65 -0.11
CA ARG A 119 9.27 -2.12 0.09
C ARG A 119 10.36 -2.84 -0.71
N ASP A 120 10.24 -4.15 -0.85
CA ASP A 120 11.25 -4.97 -1.51
C ASP A 120 11.01 -5.17 -3.02
N ILE A 121 9.93 -4.57 -3.57
CA ILE A 121 9.56 -4.68 -4.99
C ILE A 121 9.84 -3.35 -5.70
N PHE A 122 11.10 -3.03 -5.86
CA PHE A 122 11.59 -1.84 -6.57
C PHE A 122 12.31 -2.21 -7.87
N PHE A 123 12.23 -1.33 -8.88
CA PHE A 123 12.86 -1.51 -10.20
C PHE A 123 14.03 -0.55 -10.45
N SER A 124 14.19 0.44 -9.57
CA SER A 124 15.29 1.39 -9.47
C SER A 124 15.84 1.39 -8.05
N ASP A 125 16.67 2.35 -7.69
CA ASP A 125 17.20 2.46 -6.33
C ASP A 125 16.09 2.59 -5.29
N PRO A 126 16.15 1.81 -4.19
CA PRO A 126 15.13 1.85 -3.15
C PRO A 126 15.18 3.18 -2.40
N THR A 127 14.03 3.83 -2.25
CA THR A 127 13.93 4.99 -1.35
C THR A 127 13.85 4.52 0.10
N PRO A 128 14.40 5.28 1.06
CA PRO A 128 14.34 4.91 2.47
C PRO A 128 12.90 4.90 3.02
N SER A 129 12.66 4.08 4.02
CA SER A 129 11.44 4.07 4.84
C SER A 129 11.35 5.36 5.65
N ILE A 130 10.13 5.83 5.97
CA ILE A 130 9.92 6.95 6.90
C ILE A 130 10.54 6.62 8.25
N LYS A 131 10.44 5.35 8.70
CA LYS A 131 11.04 4.87 9.95
C LYS A 131 12.53 5.15 10.06
N THR A 132 13.27 5.27 8.96
CA THR A 132 14.71 5.59 9.00
C THR A 132 14.99 7.03 9.45
N TYR A 133 14.02 7.92 9.35
CA TYR A 133 14.10 9.31 9.80
C TYR A 133 13.56 9.52 11.21
N ASP A 134 12.91 8.50 11.79
CA ASP A 134 12.25 8.55 13.09
C ASP A 134 13.25 8.58 14.25
N LYS A 135 13.39 9.74 14.89
CA LYS A 135 14.26 9.92 16.06
C LYS A 135 13.52 9.81 17.39
N LEU A 136 12.21 10.05 17.38
CA LEU A 136 11.37 10.15 18.57
C LEU A 136 10.44 8.95 18.79
N GLY A 137 10.57 7.89 17.98
CA GLY A 137 9.74 6.67 18.12
C GLY A 137 8.28 6.89 17.69
N LYS A 138 8.01 7.85 16.79
CA LYS A 138 6.66 8.17 16.31
C LYS A 138 6.19 7.28 15.17
N VAL A 139 7.11 6.64 14.45
CA VAL A 139 6.76 5.80 13.31
C VAL A 139 6.61 4.35 13.73
N ILE A 140 5.44 3.80 13.48
CA ILE A 140 5.12 2.39 13.57
C ILE A 140 5.19 1.83 12.15
N HIS A 141 6.22 1.05 11.86
CA HIS A 141 6.41 0.47 10.54
C HIS A 141 5.77 -0.92 10.48
N ILE A 142 4.95 -1.15 9.46
CA ILE A 142 4.38 -2.47 9.19
C ILE A 142 4.80 -2.96 7.80
N SER A 143 5.00 -4.26 7.67
CA SER A 143 5.30 -4.89 6.40
C SER A 143 4.92 -6.37 6.40
N SER A 144 5.13 -7.07 5.27
CA SER A 144 4.72 -8.47 5.12
C SER A 144 5.48 -9.16 4.00
N PHE A 145 5.69 -10.47 4.15
CA PHE A 145 6.20 -11.35 3.08
C PHE A 145 5.13 -11.81 2.10
N SER A 146 3.86 -11.44 2.32
CA SER A 146 2.74 -11.87 1.46
C SER A 146 2.87 -11.41 0.00
N LYS A 147 3.58 -10.31 -0.26
CA LYS A 147 3.80 -9.78 -1.61
C LYS A 147 5.10 -10.25 -2.25
N THR A 148 6.06 -10.65 -1.44
CA THR A 148 7.39 -11.03 -1.92
C THR A 148 7.62 -12.53 -1.97
N ILE A 149 6.99 -13.32 -1.08
CA ILE A 149 7.10 -14.79 -1.07
C ILE A 149 5.83 -15.41 -1.62
N ALA A 150 4.74 -15.33 -0.86
CA ALA A 150 3.43 -15.86 -1.27
C ALA A 150 2.33 -15.29 -0.35
N PRO A 151 1.11 -15.03 -0.89
CA PRO A 151 -0.02 -14.59 -0.05
C PRO A 151 -0.35 -15.57 1.08
N ALA A 152 -0.18 -16.87 0.86
CA ALA A 152 -0.47 -17.93 1.81
C ALA A 152 0.52 -18.03 2.98
N ILE A 153 1.70 -17.42 2.90
CA ILE A 153 2.71 -17.50 3.98
C ILE A 153 2.22 -16.84 5.27
N ARG A 154 1.36 -15.85 5.18
CA ARG A 154 0.72 -15.16 6.29
C ARG A 154 1.70 -14.68 7.38
N ILE A 155 2.86 -14.17 7.00
CA ILE A 155 3.84 -13.55 7.89
C ILE A 155 3.97 -12.08 7.55
N GLY A 156 3.72 -11.23 8.55
CA GLY A 156 4.00 -9.80 8.56
C GLY A 156 4.69 -9.43 9.88
N TRP A 157 4.96 -8.15 10.05
CA TRP A 157 5.57 -7.65 11.29
C TRP A 157 5.23 -6.19 11.53
N ILE A 158 5.35 -5.80 12.80
CA ILE A 158 5.31 -4.43 13.28
C ILE A 158 6.71 -4.10 13.81
N VAL A 159 7.22 -2.91 13.49
CA VAL A 159 8.40 -2.34 14.13
C VAL A 159 8.00 -1.04 14.82
N ALA A 160 8.09 -1.00 16.14
CA ALA A 160 7.69 0.14 16.96
C ALA A 160 8.59 0.29 18.20
N SER A 161 8.32 1.28 19.05
CA SER A 161 8.96 1.35 20.37
C SER A 161 8.60 0.14 21.22
N GLU A 162 9.48 -0.27 22.11
CA GLU A 162 9.27 -1.40 23.03
C GLU A 162 7.94 -1.29 23.78
N LYS A 163 7.64 -0.11 24.32
CA LYS A 163 6.37 0.17 25.00
C LYS A 163 5.12 -0.15 24.14
N ILE A 164 5.15 0.18 22.83
CA ILE A 164 4.05 -0.14 21.91
C ILE A 164 4.00 -1.65 21.67
N ILE A 165 5.14 -2.30 21.50
CA ILE A 165 5.20 -3.75 21.27
C ILE A 165 4.66 -4.51 22.50
N GLU A 166 5.01 -4.13 23.72
CA GLU A 166 4.47 -4.72 24.95
C GLU A 166 2.95 -4.55 25.04
N GLN A 167 2.45 -3.33 24.81
CA GLN A 167 1.00 -3.06 24.79
C GLN A 167 0.25 -3.91 23.77
N LEU A 168 0.83 -4.09 22.58
CA LEU A 168 0.23 -4.92 21.54
C LEU A 168 0.32 -6.42 21.86
N ALA A 169 1.36 -6.85 22.59
CA ALA A 169 1.50 -8.24 23.03
C ALA A 169 0.36 -8.65 23.96
N ASP A 170 -0.01 -7.80 24.91
CA ASP A 170 -1.14 -8.05 25.82
C ASP A 170 -2.46 -8.19 25.06
N VAL A 171 -2.72 -7.29 24.11
CA VAL A 171 -3.92 -7.36 23.26
C VAL A 171 -3.92 -8.62 22.40
N ARG A 172 -2.78 -8.96 21.82
CA ARG A 172 -2.64 -10.15 20.99
C ARG A 172 -2.90 -11.44 21.76
N MET A 173 -2.45 -11.55 22.99
CA MET A 173 -2.71 -12.70 23.86
C MET A 173 -4.22 -12.97 24.05
N GLN A 174 -5.07 -11.95 23.88
CA GLN A 174 -6.52 -12.07 23.96
C GLN A 174 -7.19 -12.42 22.64
N ILE A 175 -6.49 -12.25 21.49
CA ILE A 175 -7.02 -12.49 20.14
C ILE A 175 -6.50 -13.80 19.56
N ASP A 176 -5.19 -13.96 19.52
CA ASP A 176 -4.50 -15.18 19.09
C ASP A 176 -3.24 -15.40 19.91
N TYR A 177 -2.76 -16.64 19.99
CA TYR A 177 -1.51 -16.96 20.70
C TYR A 177 -0.27 -16.90 19.81
N GLY A 178 -0.37 -16.30 18.62
CA GLY A 178 0.75 -16.12 17.71
C GLY A 178 0.51 -16.58 16.29
N SER A 179 1.38 -16.14 15.40
CA SER A 179 1.36 -16.55 14.00
C SER A 179 1.94 -17.96 13.82
N SER A 180 1.54 -18.65 12.75
CA SER A 180 2.00 -20.01 12.42
C SER A 180 3.53 -20.15 12.54
N ILE A 181 3.97 -21.04 13.42
CA ILE A 181 5.40 -21.35 13.61
C ILE A 181 5.99 -21.95 12.35
N LEU A 182 5.24 -22.83 11.64
CA LEU A 182 5.70 -23.41 10.39
C LEU A 182 6.01 -22.34 9.34
N SER A 183 5.12 -21.38 9.16
CA SER A 183 5.35 -20.24 8.24
C SER A 183 6.56 -19.41 8.67
N GLN A 184 6.73 -19.16 9.97
CA GLN A 184 7.90 -18.45 10.49
C GLN A 184 9.20 -19.21 10.20
N MET A 185 9.22 -20.52 10.38
CA MET A 185 10.39 -21.36 10.08
C MET A 185 10.76 -21.31 8.60
N VAL A 186 9.77 -21.37 7.70
CA VAL A 186 10.02 -21.25 6.25
C VAL A 186 10.70 -19.90 5.94
N VAL A 187 10.15 -18.81 6.45
CA VAL A 187 10.72 -17.47 6.24
C VAL A 187 12.11 -17.37 6.88
N TYR A 188 12.28 -17.88 8.09
CA TYR A 188 13.59 -17.88 8.78
C TYR A 188 14.66 -18.59 7.95
N GLU A 189 14.38 -19.78 7.42
CA GLU A 189 15.34 -20.50 6.58
C GLU A 189 15.63 -19.76 5.27
N MET A 190 14.63 -19.14 4.64
CA MET A 190 14.85 -18.32 3.44
C MET A 190 15.76 -17.11 3.70
N LEU A 191 15.60 -16.46 4.86
CA LEU A 191 16.45 -15.33 5.26
C LEU A 191 17.87 -15.80 5.62
N LYS A 192 17.98 -16.86 6.43
CA LYS A 192 19.25 -17.41 6.92
C LYS A 192 20.17 -17.87 5.78
N ASN A 193 19.62 -18.59 4.81
CA ASN A 193 20.38 -19.13 3.68
C ASN A 193 20.46 -18.17 2.47
N LYS A 194 19.98 -16.92 2.62
CA LYS A 194 19.94 -15.88 1.58
C LYS A 194 19.17 -16.27 0.30
N SER A 195 18.30 -17.28 0.36
CA SER A 195 17.44 -17.63 -0.78
C SER A 195 16.39 -16.56 -1.03
N TYR A 196 15.98 -15.82 0.00
CA TYR A 196 15.09 -14.67 -0.13
C TYR A 196 15.69 -13.59 -1.02
N ASP A 197 16.95 -13.22 -0.81
CA ASP A 197 17.63 -12.19 -1.63
C ASP A 197 17.73 -12.61 -3.11
N LYS A 198 18.08 -13.88 -3.35
CA LYS A 198 18.13 -14.46 -4.70
C LYS A 198 16.76 -14.46 -5.37
N HIS A 199 15.72 -14.80 -4.60
CA HIS A 199 14.34 -14.75 -5.06
C HIS A 199 13.91 -13.34 -5.43
N LEU A 200 14.22 -12.33 -4.60
CA LEU A 200 13.90 -10.93 -4.87
C LEU A 200 14.53 -10.40 -6.16
N VAL A 201 15.79 -10.75 -6.43
CA VAL A 201 16.46 -10.37 -7.68
C VAL A 201 15.67 -10.87 -8.89
N LYS A 202 15.29 -12.16 -8.89
CA LYS A 202 14.49 -12.77 -9.95
C LYS A 202 13.10 -12.16 -10.05
N LEU A 203 12.43 -11.96 -8.91
CA LEU A 203 11.08 -11.38 -8.85
C LEU A 203 11.06 -9.97 -9.45
N ARG A 204 11.99 -9.11 -9.06
CA ARG A 204 12.13 -7.73 -9.57
C ARG A 204 12.37 -7.70 -11.07
N TYR A 205 13.22 -8.59 -11.58
CA TYR A 205 13.49 -8.70 -13.00
C TYR A 205 12.21 -9.03 -13.79
N VAL A 206 11.50 -10.09 -13.38
CA VAL A 206 10.26 -10.52 -14.05
C VAL A 206 9.17 -9.45 -13.97
N LEU A 207 9.00 -8.81 -12.82
CA LEU A 207 7.99 -7.76 -12.64
C LEU A 207 8.32 -6.50 -13.46
N LYS A 208 9.59 -6.14 -13.53
CA LYS A 208 10.03 -5.02 -14.36
C LYS A 208 9.74 -5.27 -15.84
N ASP A 209 10.07 -6.46 -16.34
CA ASP A 209 9.79 -6.86 -17.73
C ASP A 209 8.27 -6.79 -18.03
N LYS A 210 7.44 -7.34 -17.16
CA LYS A 210 5.97 -7.27 -17.29
C LYS A 210 5.43 -5.84 -17.25
N ARG A 211 5.96 -4.98 -16.36
CA ARG A 211 5.63 -3.57 -16.32
C ARG A 211 5.96 -2.88 -17.64
N ASP A 212 7.18 -3.08 -18.13
CA ASP A 212 7.67 -2.44 -19.36
C ASP A 212 6.86 -2.91 -20.58
N PHE A 213 6.49 -4.19 -20.62
CA PHE A 213 5.57 -4.73 -21.62
C PHE A 213 4.19 -4.04 -21.57
N MET A 214 3.59 -3.92 -20.40
CA MET A 214 2.31 -3.22 -20.23
C MET A 214 2.41 -1.75 -20.66
N LEU A 215 3.44 -1.04 -20.22
CA LEU A 215 3.67 0.37 -20.56
C LEU A 215 3.84 0.59 -22.06
N ASN A 216 4.50 -0.32 -22.76
CA ASN A 216 4.62 -0.24 -24.22
C ASN A 216 3.23 -0.27 -24.90
N ILE A 217 2.33 -1.14 -24.46
CA ILE A 217 0.96 -1.21 -25.00
C ILE A 217 0.18 0.05 -24.65
N LEU A 218 0.30 0.54 -23.40
CA LEU A 218 -0.37 1.78 -22.97
C LEU A 218 0.10 2.97 -23.82
N ASN A 219 1.40 3.11 -24.05
CA ASN A 219 1.96 4.17 -24.88
C ASN A 219 1.44 4.11 -26.33
N ASN A 220 1.23 2.93 -26.89
CA ASN A 220 0.74 2.76 -28.24
C ASN A 220 -0.76 3.03 -28.39
N LEU A 221 -1.57 2.64 -27.39
CA LEU A 221 -3.03 2.68 -27.51
C LEU A 221 -3.67 3.84 -26.73
N PHE A 222 -3.16 4.19 -25.55
CA PHE A 222 -3.88 5.04 -24.60
C PHE A 222 -3.30 6.45 -24.42
N LYS A 223 -2.12 6.78 -24.97
CA LYS A 223 -1.43 8.06 -24.73
C LYS A 223 -2.30 9.32 -24.97
N ASP A 224 -3.20 9.27 -25.95
CA ASP A 224 -4.05 10.40 -26.31
C ASP A 224 -5.31 10.50 -25.43
N ILE A 225 -5.76 9.40 -24.84
CA ILE A 225 -7.04 9.27 -24.12
C ILE A 225 -6.88 9.06 -22.62
N ALA A 226 -5.66 8.79 -22.14
CA ALA A 226 -5.36 8.61 -20.73
C ALA A 226 -3.95 9.10 -20.38
N HIS A 227 -3.68 9.19 -19.07
CA HIS A 227 -2.34 9.41 -18.54
C HIS A 227 -2.06 8.48 -17.38
N TRP A 228 -0.79 8.26 -17.09
CA TRP A 228 -0.28 7.45 -15.98
C TRP A 228 1.13 7.86 -15.63
N GLU A 229 1.54 7.57 -14.40
CA GLU A 229 2.93 7.64 -14.00
C GLU A 229 3.60 6.27 -14.20
N VAL A 230 4.89 6.27 -14.54
CA VAL A 230 5.68 5.04 -14.66
C VAL A 230 6.04 4.55 -13.26
N PRO A 231 5.51 3.40 -12.79
CA PRO A 231 5.83 2.91 -11.46
C PRO A 231 7.31 2.50 -11.37
N SER A 232 8.00 2.98 -10.34
CA SER A 232 9.38 2.57 -10.03
C SER A 232 9.46 1.28 -9.21
N GLY A 233 8.32 0.64 -8.95
CA GLY A 233 8.17 -0.61 -8.21
C GLY A 233 6.71 -1.00 -8.02
N GLY A 234 6.45 -1.96 -7.11
CA GLY A 234 5.09 -2.44 -6.85
C GLY A 234 4.52 -3.30 -7.96
N TYR A 235 3.19 -3.32 -8.08
CA TYR A 235 2.44 -4.23 -8.95
C TYR A 235 1.51 -3.53 -9.93
N PHE A 236 1.36 -2.18 -9.83
CA PHE A 236 0.23 -1.49 -10.41
C PHE A 236 0.65 -0.33 -11.29
N VAL A 237 -0.14 -0.12 -12.35
CA VAL A 237 -0.22 1.13 -13.11
C VAL A 237 -1.58 1.73 -12.83
N TRP A 238 -1.62 3.01 -12.46
CA TRP A 238 -2.83 3.78 -12.28
C TRP A 238 -3.12 4.57 -13.55
N LEU A 239 -4.17 4.15 -14.27
CA LEU A 239 -4.56 4.76 -15.52
C LEU A 239 -5.72 5.74 -15.30
N VAL A 240 -5.54 7.01 -15.62
CA VAL A 240 -6.56 8.06 -15.51
C VAL A 240 -6.98 8.50 -16.91
N PHE A 241 -8.26 8.37 -17.21
CA PHE A 241 -8.80 8.77 -18.50
C PHE A 241 -8.95 10.30 -18.60
N LYS A 242 -8.56 10.85 -19.73
CA LYS A 242 -8.71 12.28 -20.11
C LYS A 242 -10.06 12.57 -20.74
N ILE A 243 -10.76 11.53 -21.16
CA ILE A 243 -12.06 11.60 -21.84
C ILE A 243 -13.20 11.35 -20.86
N ASP A 244 -14.39 11.76 -21.24
CA ASP A 244 -15.61 11.49 -20.48
C ASP A 244 -16.05 10.04 -20.70
N ILE A 245 -15.88 9.20 -19.69
CA ILE A 245 -16.21 7.77 -19.74
C ILE A 245 -16.91 7.33 -18.46
N ASP A 246 -17.94 6.51 -18.60
CA ASP A 246 -18.56 5.82 -17.47
C ASP A 246 -17.75 4.56 -17.12
N ILE A 247 -16.93 4.67 -16.06
CA ILE A 247 -16.10 3.58 -15.58
C ILE A 247 -16.93 2.41 -15.05
N LYS A 248 -18.13 2.68 -14.52
CA LYS A 248 -19.02 1.64 -14.02
C LYS A 248 -19.61 0.82 -15.18
N TYR A 249 -20.05 1.50 -16.22
CA TYR A 249 -20.49 0.86 -17.46
C TYR A 249 -19.35 0.03 -18.09
N LEU A 250 -18.15 0.62 -18.22
CA LEU A 250 -16.97 -0.09 -18.73
C LEU A 250 -16.66 -1.36 -17.93
N PHE A 251 -16.73 -1.31 -16.61
CA PHE A 251 -16.52 -2.46 -15.73
C PHE A 251 -17.51 -3.59 -16.02
N TYR A 252 -18.80 -3.28 -16.08
CA TYR A 252 -19.84 -4.29 -16.31
C TYR A 252 -19.77 -4.89 -17.72
N GLU A 253 -19.49 -4.09 -18.75
CA GLU A 253 -19.34 -4.57 -20.13
C GLU A 253 -18.16 -5.53 -20.27
N LEU A 254 -16.99 -5.15 -19.74
CA LEU A 254 -15.79 -5.99 -19.78
C LEU A 254 -15.98 -7.29 -18.99
N LEU A 255 -16.58 -7.22 -17.81
CA LEU A 255 -16.81 -8.40 -16.97
C LEU A 255 -17.82 -9.36 -17.61
N SER A 256 -18.96 -8.85 -18.09
CA SER A 256 -20.04 -9.69 -18.60
C SER A 256 -19.71 -10.31 -19.96
N LYS A 257 -19.18 -9.50 -20.90
CA LYS A 257 -18.95 -9.92 -22.29
C LYS A 257 -17.58 -10.52 -22.55
N GLU A 258 -16.54 -10.00 -21.90
CA GLU A 258 -15.15 -10.37 -22.19
C GLU A 258 -14.53 -11.20 -21.05
N LYS A 259 -15.19 -11.34 -19.90
CA LYS A 259 -14.65 -11.99 -18.69
C LYS A 259 -13.38 -11.31 -18.18
N ILE A 260 -13.24 -10.01 -18.39
CA ILE A 260 -12.13 -9.18 -17.94
C ILE A 260 -12.57 -8.40 -16.72
N LEU A 261 -11.90 -8.64 -15.59
CA LEU A 261 -12.11 -7.91 -14.34
C LEU A 261 -11.10 -6.75 -14.24
N ILE A 262 -11.58 -5.52 -14.35
CA ILE A 262 -10.79 -4.32 -14.06
C ILE A 262 -11.06 -3.86 -12.62
N ASN A 263 -10.17 -3.03 -12.08
CA ASN A 263 -10.36 -2.42 -10.76
C ASN A 263 -10.65 -0.91 -10.92
N PRO A 264 -11.94 -0.49 -10.84
CA PRO A 264 -12.34 0.91 -10.97
C PRO A 264 -11.76 1.79 -9.85
N GLY A 265 -11.43 3.05 -10.21
CA GLY A 265 -10.82 3.97 -9.26
C GLY A 265 -11.73 4.35 -8.08
N TYR A 266 -13.04 4.40 -8.29
CA TYR A 266 -14.00 4.75 -7.25
C TYR A 266 -13.98 3.80 -6.05
N ILE A 267 -13.59 2.52 -6.21
CA ILE A 267 -13.45 1.59 -5.09
C ILE A 267 -12.27 1.92 -4.16
N TYR A 268 -11.36 2.78 -4.61
CA TYR A 268 -10.21 3.28 -3.85
C TYR A 268 -10.40 4.72 -3.37
N GLY A 269 -11.63 5.25 -3.45
CA GLY A 269 -11.94 6.63 -3.08
C GLY A 269 -11.55 7.69 -4.13
N SER A 270 -11.12 7.28 -5.34
CA SER A 270 -10.79 8.23 -6.39
C SER A 270 -12.05 8.89 -6.97
N LYS A 271 -11.98 10.21 -7.14
CA LYS A 271 -12.99 10.99 -7.88
C LYS A 271 -12.68 11.08 -9.37
N GLU A 272 -11.48 10.68 -9.78
CA GLU A 272 -11.06 10.67 -11.18
C GLU A 272 -11.60 9.44 -11.90
N LYS A 273 -11.81 9.57 -13.21
CA LYS A 273 -12.17 8.45 -14.10
C LYS A 273 -10.93 7.59 -14.32
N SER A 274 -10.74 6.61 -13.47
CA SER A 274 -9.50 5.86 -13.37
C SER A 274 -9.72 4.37 -13.16
N ILE A 275 -8.71 3.58 -13.51
CA ILE A 275 -8.65 2.15 -13.25
C ILE A 275 -7.25 1.77 -12.77
N ARG A 276 -7.17 0.79 -11.88
CA ARG A 276 -5.91 0.14 -11.50
C ARG A 276 -5.66 -1.06 -12.39
N LEU A 277 -4.52 -1.08 -13.06
CA LEU A 277 -4.03 -2.21 -13.84
C LEU A 277 -2.93 -2.93 -13.07
N SER A 278 -2.99 -4.25 -12.99
CA SER A 278 -1.94 -5.08 -12.39
C SER A 278 -1.15 -5.80 -13.48
N PHE A 279 0.17 -5.66 -13.43
CA PHE A 279 1.07 -6.41 -14.32
C PHE A 279 1.68 -7.65 -13.66
N ALA A 280 1.37 -7.91 -12.37
CA ALA A 280 2.08 -8.89 -11.59
C ALA A 280 1.66 -10.34 -11.87
N PHE A 281 0.38 -10.61 -12.04
CA PHE A 281 -0.18 -11.96 -12.05
C PHE A 281 -0.32 -12.54 -13.46
N GLU A 282 -1.03 -11.85 -14.35
CA GLU A 282 -1.40 -12.36 -15.66
C GLU A 282 -0.23 -12.55 -16.62
N SER A 283 -0.39 -13.44 -17.62
CA SER A 283 0.58 -13.59 -18.70
C SER A 283 0.63 -12.32 -19.58
N ASN A 284 1.73 -12.11 -20.31
CA ASN A 284 1.84 -11.00 -21.26
C ASN A 284 0.75 -11.06 -22.35
N GLU A 285 0.33 -12.26 -22.78
CA GLU A 285 -0.76 -12.45 -23.73
C GLU A 285 -2.09 -11.98 -23.16
N ASN A 286 -2.42 -12.36 -21.93
CA ASN A 286 -3.64 -11.93 -21.25
C ASN A 286 -3.64 -10.42 -20.99
N ILE A 287 -2.51 -9.84 -20.58
CA ILE A 287 -2.34 -8.39 -20.42
C ILE A 287 -2.60 -7.67 -21.76
N LYS A 288 -1.98 -8.16 -22.84
CA LYS A 288 -2.19 -7.60 -24.19
C LYS A 288 -3.65 -7.68 -24.60
N HIS A 289 -4.25 -8.87 -24.50
CA HIS A 289 -5.65 -9.09 -24.85
C HIS A 289 -6.58 -8.14 -24.07
N ALA A 290 -6.42 -8.08 -22.74
CA ALA A 290 -7.26 -7.23 -21.88
C ALA A 290 -7.13 -5.75 -22.25
N LEU A 291 -5.92 -5.23 -22.47
CA LEU A 291 -5.71 -3.83 -22.83
C LEU A 291 -6.30 -3.48 -24.20
N TYR A 292 -6.20 -4.36 -25.19
CA TYR A 292 -6.86 -4.15 -26.49
C TYR A 292 -8.39 -4.12 -26.36
N LYS A 293 -8.98 -5.00 -25.53
CA LYS A 293 -10.41 -5.00 -25.25
C LYS A 293 -10.84 -3.71 -24.54
N ILE A 294 -10.13 -3.32 -23.48
CA ILE A 294 -10.39 -2.06 -22.77
C ILE A 294 -10.37 -0.89 -23.77
N TYR A 295 -9.34 -0.79 -24.60
CA TYR A 295 -9.23 0.26 -25.61
C TYR A 295 -10.40 0.27 -26.59
N THR A 296 -10.82 -0.91 -27.10
CA THR A 296 -11.93 -1.04 -28.02
C THR A 296 -13.25 -0.55 -27.42
N TYR A 297 -13.50 -0.86 -26.13
CA TYR A 297 -14.71 -0.40 -25.44
C TYR A 297 -14.66 1.11 -25.15
N VAL A 298 -13.50 1.63 -24.79
CA VAL A 298 -13.30 3.07 -24.55
C VAL A 298 -13.51 3.89 -25.82
N LYS A 299 -13.14 3.37 -26.98
CA LYS A 299 -13.34 4.05 -28.29
C LYS A 299 -14.77 4.00 -28.83
N LYS A 300 -15.65 3.17 -28.29
CA LYS A 300 -17.06 3.08 -28.67
C LYS A 300 -17.95 4.09 -27.95
N VAL A 301 -17.43 4.72 -26.92
CA VAL A 301 -18.05 5.78 -26.13
C VAL A 301 -17.61 7.14 -26.68
#